data_26aec4192754aa16914b39368ba4f2ff
#
_entry.id   26aec4192754aa16914b39368ba4f2ff
#
_cell.length_a   1.000
_cell.length_b   1.000
_cell.length_c   1.000
_cell.angle_alpha   90.00
_cell.angle_beta   90.00
_cell.angle_gamma   90.00
#
_symmetry.space_group_name_H-M   'P 1'
#
loop_
_entity.id
_entity.type
_entity.pdbx_description
1 polymer ?
#
loop_
_entity_poly.entity_id
_entity_poly.type
_entity_poly.pdbx_seq_one_letter_code
_entity_poly.pdbx_strand_id
1 'polypeptide(L)'
;MAYVSMVDNDGWLVNARKIPSPNHNDRPNSQDISLLVIHNISLPPEQFGNSYICDFFTNCLDVSADPYFEEIADLQVSSHLLIDREGRVTQFVPFHKRAWHAGQSCFEGVESCNDYAVGIELEGADNISYTNEQYESLIDVTRVLMAHYPTITKQRIVGHSEISPGRKTDPGPAFDWKRYLSDLF
;
A
#
# COMPACT_ATOMS: atom_id res chain seq x y z
N MET A 1 11.35 -22.03 -0.66
CA MET A 1 12.48 -21.30 -0.01
C MET A 1 11.93 -19.94 0.37
N ALA A 2 11.87 -19.64 1.66
CA ALA A 2 11.45 -18.32 2.11
C ALA A 2 12.48 -17.30 1.59
N TYR A 3 12.07 -16.45 0.66
CA TYR A 3 12.86 -15.30 0.25
C TYR A 3 12.84 -14.31 1.41
N VAL A 4 13.92 -14.26 2.18
CA VAL A 4 14.10 -13.19 3.17
C VAL A 4 14.30 -11.91 2.39
N SER A 5 13.23 -11.19 2.13
CA SER A 5 13.30 -9.82 1.65
C SER A 5 13.99 -8.97 2.72
N MET A 6 14.79 -8.01 2.30
CA MET A 6 15.41 -7.02 3.19
C MET A 6 15.14 -5.63 2.61
N VAL A 7 15.13 -4.63 3.46
CA VAL A 7 15.16 -3.23 3.04
C VAL A 7 16.63 -2.84 2.85
N ASP A 8 16.96 -2.33 1.67
CA ASP A 8 18.30 -1.83 1.39
C ASP A 8 18.54 -0.44 2.03
N ASN A 9 19.76 0.07 1.94
CA ASN A 9 20.13 1.37 2.53
C ASN A 9 19.37 2.55 1.91
N ASP A 10 18.83 2.38 0.71
CA ASP A 10 18.05 3.39 -0.01
C ASP A 10 16.55 3.25 0.21
N GLY A 11 16.13 2.37 1.13
CA GLY A 11 14.72 2.19 1.51
C GLY A 11 13.90 1.34 0.54
N TRP A 12 14.54 0.52 -0.28
CA TRP A 12 13.87 -0.38 -1.21
C TRP A 12 13.89 -1.82 -0.72
N LEU A 13 12.84 -2.57 -1.00
CA LEU A 13 12.84 -4.04 -0.87
C LEU A 13 13.72 -4.65 -1.95
N VAL A 14 14.69 -5.47 -1.55
CA VAL A 14 15.68 -6.05 -2.46
C VAL A 14 15.04 -6.88 -3.58
N ASN A 15 13.99 -7.63 -3.28
CA ASN A 15 13.35 -8.55 -4.21
C ASN A 15 12.06 -8.00 -4.86
N ALA A 16 11.68 -6.76 -4.59
CA ALA A 16 10.51 -6.14 -5.23
C ALA A 16 10.86 -5.62 -6.63
N ARG A 17 9.88 -5.68 -7.53
CA ARG A 17 9.97 -4.92 -8.78
C ARG A 17 9.95 -3.43 -8.46
N LYS A 18 10.91 -2.66 -8.97
CA LYS A 18 11.01 -1.21 -8.73
C LYS A 18 10.42 -0.44 -9.92
N ILE A 19 9.40 0.38 -9.65
CA ILE A 19 8.79 1.32 -10.61
C ILE A 19 8.67 2.66 -9.88
N PRO A 20 9.68 3.54 -9.90
CA PRO A 20 9.66 4.78 -9.14
C PRO A 20 8.50 5.70 -9.55
N SER A 21 7.68 6.09 -8.58
CA SER A 21 6.63 7.09 -8.74
C SER A 21 7.19 8.50 -8.52
N PRO A 22 6.78 9.52 -9.29
CA PRO A 22 7.10 10.91 -8.98
C PRO A 22 6.23 11.48 -7.82
N ASN A 23 5.16 10.78 -7.43
CA ASN A 23 4.17 11.25 -6.46
C ASN A 23 4.61 10.96 -5.02
N HIS A 24 5.69 11.58 -4.60
CA HIS A 24 6.20 11.49 -3.24
C HIS A 24 6.98 12.76 -2.86
N ASN A 25 7.22 12.94 -1.58
CA ASN A 25 8.08 13.99 -1.05
C ASN A 25 8.82 13.52 0.21
N ASP A 26 9.54 14.42 0.87
CA ASP A 26 10.20 14.10 2.12
C ASP A 26 9.18 13.98 3.26
N ARG A 27 9.43 13.05 4.20
CA ARG A 27 8.70 13.00 5.46
C ARG A 27 9.12 14.19 6.34
N PRO A 28 8.20 14.79 7.11
CA PRO A 28 8.56 15.80 8.09
C PRO A 28 9.60 15.30 9.11
N ASN A 29 9.50 14.03 9.47
CA ASN A 29 10.47 13.30 10.28
C ASN A 29 10.75 11.94 9.65
N SER A 30 11.90 11.78 9.01
CA SER A 30 12.31 10.55 8.33
C SER A 30 12.58 9.37 9.29
N GLN A 31 12.69 9.63 10.59
CA GLN A 31 12.88 8.62 11.63
C GLN A 31 11.55 8.09 12.18
N ASP A 32 10.44 8.80 11.94
CA ASP A 32 9.11 8.37 12.35
C ASP A 32 8.43 7.59 11.21
N ILE A 33 8.69 6.28 11.17
CA ILE A 33 7.97 5.34 10.32
C ILE A 33 7.35 4.31 11.26
N SER A 34 6.09 4.53 11.62
CA SER A 34 5.48 3.90 12.78
C SER A 34 4.07 3.36 12.56
N LEU A 35 3.53 3.47 11.35
CA LEU A 35 2.19 2.99 10.99
C LEU A 35 2.25 2.20 9.68
N LEU A 36 1.51 1.10 9.58
CA LEU A 36 1.28 0.36 8.35
C LEU A 36 -0.19 0.44 7.98
N VAL A 37 -0.49 0.92 6.76
CA VAL A 37 -1.86 1.06 6.26
C VAL A 37 -2.07 0.13 5.08
N ILE A 38 -3.09 -0.72 5.20
CA ILE A 38 -3.51 -1.66 4.16
C ILE A 38 -4.64 -1.02 3.36
N HIS A 39 -4.47 -1.03 2.04
CA HIS A 39 -5.40 -0.50 1.04
C HIS A 39 -5.83 -1.57 0.07
N ASN A 40 -6.81 -1.26 -0.76
CA ASN A 40 -7.04 -1.95 -2.02
C ASN A 40 -7.17 -0.96 -3.18
N ILE A 41 -6.81 -1.43 -4.35
CA ILE A 41 -6.97 -0.70 -5.61
C ILE A 41 -7.24 -1.67 -6.75
N SER A 42 -8.13 -1.27 -7.66
CA SER A 42 -8.29 -1.89 -8.98
C SER A 42 -8.62 -0.82 -10.01
N LEU A 43 -8.06 -0.94 -11.20
CA LEU A 43 -8.25 0.01 -12.29
C LEU A 43 -8.47 -0.73 -13.63
N PRO A 44 -9.63 -0.52 -14.30
CA PRO A 44 -10.85 0.09 -13.74
C PRO A 44 -11.38 -0.69 -12.53
N PRO A 45 -12.37 -0.19 -11.77
CA PRO A 45 -12.87 -0.90 -10.60
C PRO A 45 -13.22 -2.37 -10.88
N GLU A 46 -12.74 -3.26 -9.97
CA GLU A 46 -12.93 -4.72 -10.04
C GLU A 46 -12.28 -5.42 -11.24
N GLN A 47 -11.43 -4.75 -11.98
CA GLN A 47 -10.62 -5.33 -13.06
C GLN A 47 -9.16 -5.48 -12.61
N PHE A 48 -8.60 -6.66 -12.83
CA PHE A 48 -7.29 -7.07 -12.31
C PHE A 48 -6.34 -7.53 -13.40
N GLY A 49 -5.03 -7.62 -13.07
CA GLY A 49 -4.01 -8.20 -13.92
C GLY A 49 -3.60 -7.33 -15.11
N ASN A 50 -3.79 -6.02 -15.02
CA ASN A 50 -3.40 -5.05 -16.03
C ASN A 50 -2.28 -4.11 -15.52
N SER A 51 -1.83 -3.15 -16.34
CA SER A 51 -0.78 -2.20 -15.96
C SER A 51 -1.31 -0.90 -15.35
N TYR A 52 -2.61 -0.67 -15.36
CA TYR A 52 -3.19 0.65 -15.09
C TYR A 52 -2.89 1.21 -13.70
N ILE A 53 -2.72 0.36 -12.67
CA ILE A 53 -2.31 0.82 -11.34
C ILE A 53 -0.89 1.40 -11.39
N CYS A 54 0.03 0.70 -12.06
CA CYS A 54 1.40 1.19 -12.24
C CYS A 54 1.42 2.49 -13.05
N ASP A 55 0.65 2.55 -14.12
CA ASP A 55 0.53 3.73 -14.98
C ASP A 55 -0.05 4.91 -14.20
N PHE A 56 -1.06 4.67 -13.35
CA PHE A 56 -1.68 5.68 -12.50
C PHE A 56 -0.68 6.25 -11.49
N PHE A 57 0.05 5.41 -10.77
CA PHE A 57 1.03 5.85 -9.77
C PHE A 57 2.26 6.54 -10.38
N THR A 58 2.48 6.39 -11.67
CA THR A 58 3.57 7.05 -12.41
C THR A 58 3.11 8.22 -13.29
N ASN A 59 1.83 8.61 -13.20
CA ASN A 59 1.20 9.68 -14.01
C ASN A 59 1.25 9.40 -15.52
N CYS A 60 1.20 8.12 -15.90
CA CYS A 60 1.24 7.64 -17.28
C CYS A 60 -0.07 6.98 -17.71
N LEU A 61 -1.15 7.10 -16.93
CA LEU A 61 -2.44 6.49 -17.23
C LEU A 61 -3.02 7.10 -18.52
N ASP A 62 -3.34 6.23 -19.48
CA ASP A 62 -4.10 6.63 -20.68
C ASP A 62 -5.57 6.82 -20.31
N VAL A 63 -5.97 8.06 -20.11
CA VAL A 63 -7.34 8.44 -19.73
C VAL A 63 -8.38 7.97 -20.75
N SER A 64 -8.01 7.82 -22.01
CA SER A 64 -8.92 7.35 -23.06
C SER A 64 -9.20 5.86 -23.06
N ALA A 65 -8.43 5.08 -22.28
CA ALA A 65 -8.55 3.63 -22.26
C ALA A 65 -9.81 3.11 -21.57
N ASP A 66 -10.37 3.87 -20.62
CA ASP A 66 -11.63 3.53 -19.95
C ASP A 66 -12.34 4.81 -19.45
N PRO A 67 -13.67 4.92 -19.55
CA PRO A 67 -14.41 6.09 -19.08
C PRO A 67 -14.20 6.45 -17.61
N TYR A 68 -13.96 5.47 -16.75
CA TYR A 68 -13.67 5.69 -15.33
C TYR A 68 -12.39 6.51 -15.12
N PHE A 69 -11.42 6.42 -16.02
CA PHE A 69 -10.15 7.14 -15.88
C PHE A 69 -10.29 8.65 -16.00
N GLU A 70 -11.35 9.15 -16.61
CA GLU A 70 -11.66 10.59 -16.61
C GLU A 70 -11.92 11.11 -15.19
N GLU A 71 -12.52 10.29 -14.31
CA GLU A 71 -12.82 10.66 -12.92
C GLU A 71 -11.56 10.81 -12.04
N ILE A 72 -10.49 10.14 -12.41
CA ILE A 72 -9.23 10.10 -11.63
C ILE A 72 -8.06 10.79 -12.34
N ALA A 73 -8.29 11.37 -13.51
CA ALA A 73 -7.25 11.93 -14.38
C ALA A 73 -6.38 12.99 -13.71
N ASP A 74 -6.97 13.80 -12.83
CA ASP A 74 -6.27 14.89 -12.11
C ASP A 74 -5.63 14.45 -10.79
N LEU A 75 -5.80 13.18 -10.39
CA LEU A 75 -5.25 12.69 -9.15
C LEU A 75 -3.77 12.32 -9.29
N GLN A 76 -2.96 12.86 -8.40
CA GLN A 76 -1.56 12.47 -8.23
C GLN A 76 -1.39 11.76 -6.89
N VAL A 77 -1.35 10.44 -6.94
CA VAL A 77 -1.27 9.58 -5.76
C VAL A 77 -0.22 8.50 -5.97
N SER A 78 0.20 7.87 -4.90
CA SER A 78 1.10 6.73 -4.92
C SER A 78 0.90 5.88 -3.66
N SER A 79 1.48 4.70 -3.66
CA SER A 79 1.70 3.89 -2.46
C SER A 79 3.16 3.48 -2.41
N HIS A 80 3.63 3.00 -1.26
CA HIS A 80 4.98 2.44 -1.20
C HIS A 80 5.02 1.13 -1.98
N LEU A 81 4.03 0.26 -1.77
CA LEU A 81 3.96 -1.07 -2.38
C LEU A 81 2.60 -1.33 -3.02
N LEU A 82 2.64 -2.17 -4.06
CA LEU A 82 1.49 -2.88 -4.62
C LEU A 82 1.79 -4.38 -4.57
N ILE A 83 0.81 -5.16 -4.12
CA ILE A 83 0.82 -6.62 -4.20
C ILE A 83 -0.32 -7.04 -5.14
N ASP A 84 0.02 -7.55 -6.31
CA ASP A 84 -0.97 -8.00 -7.30
C ASP A 84 -1.63 -9.34 -6.92
N ARG A 85 -2.59 -9.79 -7.73
CA ARG A 85 -3.36 -11.03 -7.47
C ARG A 85 -2.50 -12.30 -7.42
N GLU A 86 -1.33 -12.30 -8.03
CA GLU A 86 -0.36 -13.40 -8.00
C GLU A 86 0.67 -13.25 -6.87
N GLY A 87 0.51 -12.26 -5.99
CA GLY A 87 1.42 -12.01 -4.87
C GLY A 87 2.73 -11.33 -5.27
N ARG A 88 2.85 -10.83 -6.51
CA ARG A 88 4.06 -10.11 -6.94
C ARG A 88 4.08 -8.73 -6.31
N VAL A 89 5.23 -8.37 -5.75
CA VAL A 89 5.44 -7.11 -5.05
C VAL A 89 6.11 -6.10 -5.98
N THR A 90 5.46 -4.96 -6.18
CA THR A 90 6.02 -3.78 -6.87
C THR A 90 6.18 -2.65 -5.88
N GLN A 91 7.36 -2.01 -5.85
CA GLN A 91 7.62 -0.83 -5.02
C GLN A 91 7.75 0.42 -5.87
N PHE A 92 7.04 1.48 -5.46
CA PHE A 92 6.98 2.77 -6.16
C PHE A 92 7.70 3.88 -5.41
N VAL A 93 7.74 3.83 -4.09
CA VAL A 93 8.34 4.87 -3.24
C VAL A 93 9.23 4.21 -2.20
N PRO A 94 10.48 4.69 -2.01
CA PRO A 94 11.34 4.17 -0.94
C PRO A 94 10.73 4.53 0.44
N PHE A 95 10.86 3.63 1.42
CA PHE A 95 10.15 3.74 2.69
C PHE A 95 10.49 5.01 3.51
N HIS A 96 11.69 5.54 3.37
CA HIS A 96 12.07 6.79 4.05
C HIS A 96 11.41 8.04 3.43
N LYS A 97 10.80 7.92 2.25
CA LYS A 97 10.02 8.97 1.61
C LYS A 97 8.54 8.84 1.96
N ARG A 98 7.82 9.92 1.79
CA ARG A 98 6.40 10.06 2.04
C ARG A 98 5.63 9.77 0.75
N ALA A 99 5.03 8.60 0.62
CA ALA A 99 4.07 8.31 -0.44
C ALA A 99 2.73 9.01 -0.17
N TRP A 100 1.93 9.20 -1.20
CA TRP A 100 0.64 9.91 -1.13
C TRP A 100 -0.52 8.93 -1.25
N HIS A 101 -0.81 8.17 -0.15
CA HIS A 101 -1.79 7.09 -0.14
C HIS A 101 -2.98 7.29 0.81
N ALA A 102 -2.80 8.05 1.90
CA ALA A 102 -3.81 8.14 2.96
C ALA A 102 -4.74 9.35 2.81
N GLY A 103 -4.30 10.43 2.14
CA GLY A 103 -5.05 11.67 2.05
C GLY A 103 -5.35 12.27 3.43
N GLN A 104 -6.54 12.85 3.59
CA GLN A 104 -7.02 13.31 4.88
C GLN A 104 -7.25 12.11 5.80
N SER A 105 -6.50 12.02 6.87
CA SER A 105 -6.44 10.85 7.73
C SER A 105 -5.99 11.20 9.14
N CYS A 106 -6.37 10.36 10.11
CA CYS A 106 -5.98 10.52 11.51
C CYS A 106 -5.87 9.14 12.17
N PHE A 107 -4.79 8.90 12.91
CA PHE A 107 -4.61 7.70 13.72
C PHE A 107 -4.23 8.10 15.15
N GLU A 108 -5.01 7.62 16.14
CA GLU A 108 -4.81 7.93 17.57
C GLU A 108 -4.66 9.44 17.87
N GLY A 109 -5.40 10.30 17.15
CA GLY A 109 -5.37 11.74 17.31
C GLY A 109 -4.24 12.45 16.56
N VAL A 110 -3.39 11.73 15.82
CA VAL A 110 -2.35 12.29 14.97
C VAL A 110 -2.83 12.32 13.54
N GLU A 111 -2.93 13.51 12.96
CA GLU A 111 -3.36 13.73 11.58
C GLU A 111 -2.26 13.43 10.57
N SER A 112 -2.63 13.46 9.27
CA SER A 112 -1.69 13.33 8.14
C SER A 112 -0.88 12.03 8.17
N CYS A 113 -1.57 10.88 8.20
CA CYS A 113 -0.93 9.56 8.32
C CYS A 113 0.15 9.29 7.24
N ASN A 114 0.09 9.92 6.06
CA ASN A 114 1.19 9.85 5.08
C ASN A 114 2.55 10.23 5.67
N ASP A 115 2.58 11.09 6.70
CA ASP A 115 3.83 11.61 7.27
C ASP A 115 4.63 10.52 7.97
N TYR A 116 3.96 9.52 8.55
CA TYR A 116 4.56 8.45 9.36
C TYR A 116 4.12 7.04 8.99
N ALA A 117 3.29 6.86 7.95
CA ALA A 117 2.83 5.55 7.52
C ALA A 117 3.60 5.00 6.32
N VAL A 118 3.66 3.67 6.25
CA VAL A 118 3.89 2.93 5.01
C VAL A 118 2.53 2.48 4.48
N GLY A 119 2.24 2.73 3.21
CA GLY A 119 1.03 2.24 2.52
C GLY A 119 1.33 1.03 1.66
N ILE A 120 0.51 0.00 1.78
CA ILE A 120 0.51 -1.18 0.91
C ILE A 120 -0.86 -1.29 0.23
N GLU A 121 -0.86 -1.26 -1.08
CA GLU A 121 -2.03 -1.55 -1.90
C GLU A 121 -2.09 -3.03 -2.25
N LEU A 122 -3.24 -3.65 -2.04
CA LEU A 122 -3.56 -4.96 -2.60
C LEU A 122 -4.40 -4.77 -3.86
N GLU A 123 -3.99 -5.35 -4.98
CA GLU A 123 -4.86 -5.39 -6.16
C GLU A 123 -6.15 -6.13 -5.80
N GLY A 124 -7.26 -5.41 -5.70
CA GLY A 124 -8.50 -5.95 -5.16
C GLY A 124 -9.64 -4.96 -5.15
N ALA A 125 -10.71 -5.36 -4.49
CA ALA A 125 -11.90 -4.56 -4.23
C ALA A 125 -12.54 -4.99 -2.90
N ASP A 126 -13.34 -4.11 -2.30
CA ASP A 126 -13.89 -4.27 -0.95
C ASP A 126 -14.61 -5.60 -0.71
N ASN A 127 -15.34 -6.08 -1.73
CA ASN A 127 -16.21 -7.26 -1.63
C ASN A 127 -15.66 -8.49 -2.38
N ILE A 128 -14.45 -8.42 -2.91
CA ILE A 128 -13.80 -9.52 -3.63
C ILE A 128 -12.68 -10.10 -2.78
N SER A 129 -12.74 -11.40 -2.53
CA SER A 129 -11.74 -12.10 -1.71
C SER A 129 -10.32 -11.95 -2.28
N TYR A 130 -9.38 -11.71 -1.38
CA TYR A 130 -7.95 -11.68 -1.72
C TYR A 130 -7.41 -13.10 -1.87
N THR A 131 -6.35 -13.26 -2.66
CA THR A 131 -5.75 -14.56 -2.95
C THR A 131 -4.84 -15.02 -1.80
N ASN A 132 -4.52 -16.32 -1.78
CA ASN A 132 -3.54 -16.86 -0.82
C ASN A 132 -2.17 -16.23 -1.05
N GLU A 133 -1.79 -16.05 -2.29
CA GLU A 133 -0.53 -15.47 -2.72
C GLU A 133 -0.39 -14.02 -2.22
N GLN A 134 -1.49 -13.26 -2.23
CA GLN A 134 -1.50 -11.90 -1.66
C GLN A 134 -1.27 -11.92 -0.15
N TYR A 135 -1.93 -12.80 0.60
CA TYR A 135 -1.72 -12.91 2.05
C TYR A 135 -0.29 -13.35 2.39
N GLU A 136 0.26 -14.33 1.68
CA GLU A 136 1.63 -14.80 1.89
C GLU A 136 2.64 -13.66 1.68
N SER A 137 2.53 -12.95 0.56
CA SER A 137 3.41 -11.81 0.27
C SER A 137 3.22 -10.64 1.25
N LEU A 138 1.97 -10.34 1.64
CA LEU A 138 1.68 -9.30 2.61
C LEU A 138 2.30 -9.61 3.98
N ILE A 139 2.19 -10.85 4.45
CA ILE A 139 2.77 -11.31 5.71
C ILE A 139 4.30 -11.19 5.66
N ASP A 140 4.92 -11.66 4.59
CA ASP A 140 6.38 -11.61 4.44
C ASP A 140 6.90 -10.18 4.42
N VAL A 141 6.27 -9.30 3.64
CA VAL A 141 6.61 -7.87 3.57
C VAL A 141 6.41 -7.20 4.93
N THR A 142 5.31 -7.49 5.61
CA THR A 142 5.01 -6.90 6.93
C THR A 142 6.05 -7.30 7.96
N ARG A 143 6.48 -8.58 7.98
CA ARG A 143 7.57 -9.04 8.88
C ARG A 143 8.88 -8.29 8.63
N VAL A 144 9.22 -8.07 7.35
CA VAL A 144 10.40 -7.29 6.97
C VAL A 144 10.29 -5.85 7.45
N LEU A 145 9.14 -5.21 7.25
CA LEU A 145 8.89 -3.84 7.71
C LEU A 145 8.97 -3.72 9.23
N MET A 146 8.36 -4.65 9.97
CA MET A 146 8.41 -4.66 11.44
C MET A 146 9.83 -4.89 11.98
N ALA A 147 10.63 -5.72 11.31
CA ALA A 147 12.02 -5.93 11.67
C ALA A 147 12.88 -4.69 11.41
N HIS A 148 12.61 -3.97 10.33
CA HIS A 148 13.36 -2.77 9.94
C HIS A 148 12.87 -1.50 10.68
N TYR A 149 11.54 -1.41 10.93
CA TYR A 149 10.87 -0.32 11.66
C TYR A 149 10.13 -0.87 12.88
N PRO A 150 10.82 -1.10 14.01
CA PRO A 150 10.23 -1.77 15.20
C PRO A 150 9.06 -1.00 15.84
N THR A 151 8.88 0.26 15.48
CA THR A 151 7.73 1.10 15.88
C THR A 151 6.43 0.68 15.20
N ILE A 152 6.48 -0.06 14.08
CA ILE A 152 5.31 -0.70 13.48
C ILE A 152 4.99 -1.96 14.29
N THR A 153 4.07 -1.83 15.23
CA THR A 153 3.58 -2.94 16.06
C THR A 153 2.27 -3.48 15.54
N LYS A 154 1.78 -4.60 16.10
CA LYS A 154 0.48 -5.18 15.74
C LYS A 154 -0.67 -4.17 15.80
N GLN A 155 -0.67 -3.31 16.82
CA GLN A 155 -1.71 -2.30 17.04
C GLN A 155 -1.59 -1.12 16.06
N ARG A 156 -0.51 -1.04 15.34
CA ARG A 156 -0.23 0.00 14.35
C ARG A 156 -0.25 -0.54 12.90
N ILE A 157 -0.99 -1.62 12.69
CA ILE A 157 -1.32 -2.17 11.38
C ILE A 157 -2.83 -2.04 11.22
N VAL A 158 -3.26 -1.17 10.30
CA VAL A 158 -4.67 -0.75 10.17
C VAL A 158 -5.10 -0.67 8.71
N GLY A 159 -6.40 -0.63 8.47
CA GLY A 159 -6.98 -0.34 7.17
C GLY A 159 -7.13 1.16 6.92
N HIS A 160 -7.25 1.54 5.65
CA HIS A 160 -7.53 2.93 5.28
C HIS A 160 -8.86 3.42 5.89
N SER A 161 -9.87 2.55 5.96
CA SER A 161 -11.16 2.84 6.61
C SER A 161 -11.04 3.24 8.08
N GLU A 162 -10.02 2.75 8.80
CA GLU A 162 -9.81 3.06 10.21
C GLU A 162 -9.20 4.46 10.42
N ILE A 163 -8.36 4.91 9.49
CA ILE A 163 -7.70 6.24 9.56
C ILE A 163 -8.48 7.33 8.82
N SER A 164 -9.48 6.95 8.03
CA SER A 164 -10.32 7.87 7.27
C SER A 164 -11.80 7.43 7.30
N PRO A 165 -12.38 7.26 8.50
CA PRO A 165 -13.75 6.73 8.64
C PRO A 165 -14.77 7.63 7.93
N GLY A 166 -15.74 7.00 7.25
CA GLY A 166 -16.77 7.69 6.46
C GLY A 166 -16.30 8.22 5.10
N ARG A 167 -15.00 8.26 4.83
CA ARG A 167 -14.42 8.68 3.55
C ARG A 167 -13.87 7.49 2.75
N LYS A 168 -13.32 6.50 3.43
CA LYS A 168 -12.67 5.33 2.83
C LYS A 168 -13.21 4.03 3.44
N THR A 169 -13.22 2.99 2.63
CA THR A 169 -13.76 1.67 2.98
C THR A 169 -12.71 0.56 2.87
N ASP A 170 -11.66 0.79 2.11
CA ASP A 170 -10.58 -0.17 1.84
C ASP A 170 -9.79 -0.54 3.11
N PRO A 171 -9.31 -1.77 3.24
CA PRO A 171 -9.33 -2.88 2.26
C PRO A 171 -10.67 -3.62 2.15
N GLY A 172 -11.72 -3.17 2.79
CA GLY A 172 -13.08 -3.68 2.69
C GLY A 172 -13.36 -4.95 3.52
N PRO A 173 -14.64 -5.37 3.57
CA PRO A 173 -15.07 -6.49 4.40
C PRO A 173 -14.57 -7.87 3.90
N ALA A 174 -14.12 -7.98 2.65
CA ALA A 174 -13.56 -9.23 2.13
C ALA A 174 -12.11 -9.47 2.58
N PHE A 175 -11.46 -8.48 3.22
CA PHE A 175 -10.13 -8.67 3.78
C PHE A 175 -10.20 -9.41 5.12
N ASP A 176 -9.54 -10.56 5.21
CA ASP A 176 -9.51 -11.40 6.41
C ASP A 176 -8.42 -10.95 7.39
N TRP A 177 -8.74 -9.95 8.20
CA TRP A 177 -7.87 -9.44 9.27
C TRP A 177 -7.45 -10.53 10.26
N LYS A 178 -8.37 -11.47 10.59
CA LYS A 178 -8.07 -12.54 11.54
C LYS A 178 -6.97 -13.45 10.99
N ARG A 179 -7.12 -13.89 9.75
CA ARG A 179 -6.10 -14.68 9.05
C ARG A 179 -4.77 -13.94 9.00
N TYR A 180 -4.78 -12.71 8.48
CA TYR A 180 -3.56 -11.91 8.32
C TYR A 180 -2.80 -11.73 9.63
N LEU A 181 -3.49 -11.31 10.69
CA LEU A 181 -2.85 -11.06 11.98
C LEU A 181 -2.46 -12.34 12.72
N SER A 182 -3.21 -13.47 12.55
CA SER A 182 -2.85 -14.73 13.18
C SER A 182 -1.61 -15.38 12.54
N ASP A 183 -1.44 -15.21 11.24
CA ASP A 183 -0.31 -15.77 10.51
C ASP A 183 0.95 -14.88 10.62
N LEU A 184 0.78 -13.62 11.03
CA LEU A 184 1.87 -12.67 11.24
C LEU A 184 2.54 -12.87 12.61
N PHE A 185 1.78 -13.21 13.65
CA PHE A 185 2.18 -13.37 15.06
C PHE A 185 1.88 -14.75 15.57
#